data_00f6530c55ccebe0cbf41ff6f84def7e
#
_entry.id   00f6530c55ccebe0cbf41ff6f84def7e
#
_cell.length_a   1.000
_cell.length_b   1.000
_cell.length_c   1.000
_cell.angle_alpha   90.00
_cell.angle_beta   90.00
_cell.angle_gamma   90.00
#
_symmetry.space_group_name_H-M   'P 1'
#
loop_
_entity.id
_entity.type
_entity.pdbx_description
1 polymer ?
#
loop_
_entity_poly.entity_id
_entity_poly.type
_entity_poly.pdbx_seq_one_letter_code
_entity_poly.pdbx_strand_id
1 'polypeptide(L)'
;MDGIYDVTTLTADQYMVVSGFLSMGFAAMLATTIYLYLAQARVLPKYRQAIVISGTVTLIALYHYWRIYDSFKSAHAGGEVFNEAYRYVDWLLTVPLLLMETIAVLALPAANRKSLTARLVPASAAMIILGYPGEVSADMATKAIWGGLSSIPFLYILYVLFVELTKTLESQPSEVAATVKRLRLLLIATWGVYPISYLLP
;
A
#
# COMPACT_ATOMS: atom_id res chain seq x y z
N MET A 1 16.87 -20.42 9.66
CA MET A 1 16.85 -19.00 9.20
C MET A 1 16.23 -18.22 10.32
N ASP A 2 17.07 -17.51 11.08
CA ASP A 2 16.56 -16.66 12.15
C ASP A 2 15.84 -15.49 11.47
N GLY A 3 14.54 -15.33 11.76
CA GLY A 3 13.77 -14.19 11.22
C GLY A 3 14.37 -12.88 11.74
N ILE A 4 14.28 -11.81 10.96
CA ILE A 4 14.80 -10.49 11.34
C ILE A 4 14.10 -9.96 12.59
N TYR A 5 12.85 -10.35 12.81
CA TYR A 5 12.06 -10.00 13.99
C TYR A 5 11.79 -11.24 14.83
N ASP A 6 12.47 -11.34 15.95
CA ASP A 6 12.19 -12.38 16.95
C ASP A 6 10.98 -11.98 17.80
N VAL A 7 9.81 -12.38 17.36
CA VAL A 7 8.55 -12.12 18.06
C VAL A 7 8.37 -12.95 19.32
N THR A 8 9.24 -13.96 19.58
CA THR A 8 9.19 -14.78 20.81
C THR A 8 9.65 -14.01 22.03
N THR A 9 10.44 -12.95 21.84
CA THR A 9 10.99 -12.11 22.91
C THR A 9 10.04 -11.01 23.38
N LEU A 10 8.87 -10.86 22.74
CA LEU A 10 7.88 -9.85 23.12
C LEU A 10 7.33 -10.12 24.53
N THR A 11 7.21 -9.04 25.32
CA THR A 11 6.47 -9.10 26.58
C THR A 11 4.98 -9.37 26.33
N ALA A 12 4.25 -9.85 27.34
CA ALA A 12 2.81 -10.07 27.23
C ALA A 12 2.05 -8.80 26.78
N ASP A 13 2.44 -7.62 27.29
CA ASP A 13 1.82 -6.35 26.91
C ASP A 13 2.11 -5.98 25.45
N GLN A 14 3.35 -6.14 24.99
CA GLN A 14 3.73 -5.91 23.60
C GLN A 14 2.96 -6.84 22.66
N TYR A 15 2.89 -8.13 23.01
CA TYR A 15 2.13 -9.12 22.25
C TYR A 15 0.64 -8.73 22.16
N MET A 16 0.01 -8.36 23.28
CA MET A 16 -1.40 -7.95 23.30
C MET A 16 -1.64 -6.72 22.44
N VAL A 17 -0.77 -5.71 22.50
CA VAL A 17 -0.88 -4.49 21.71
C VAL A 17 -0.77 -4.80 20.21
N VAL A 18 0.27 -5.52 19.79
CA VAL A 18 0.47 -5.85 18.35
C VAL A 18 -0.67 -6.75 17.84
N SER A 19 -1.03 -7.78 18.60
CA SER A 19 -2.13 -8.69 18.29
C SER A 19 -3.45 -7.93 18.15
N GLY A 20 -3.71 -6.97 19.07
CA GLY A 20 -4.89 -6.11 19.02
C GLY A 20 -4.95 -5.23 17.77
N PHE A 21 -3.84 -4.59 17.38
CA PHE A 21 -3.77 -3.78 16.17
C PHE A 21 -3.94 -4.61 14.89
N LEU A 22 -3.35 -5.79 14.82
CA LEU A 22 -3.53 -6.70 13.67
C LEU A 22 -4.99 -7.16 13.55
N SER A 23 -5.62 -7.54 14.68
CA SER A 23 -7.03 -7.90 14.72
C SER A 23 -7.95 -6.74 14.32
N MET A 24 -7.66 -5.52 14.81
CA MET A 24 -8.39 -4.30 14.43
C MET A 24 -8.24 -4.02 12.93
N GLY A 25 -7.03 -4.16 12.37
CA GLY A 25 -6.78 -4.00 10.94
C GLY A 25 -7.61 -4.97 10.10
N PHE A 26 -7.64 -6.25 10.50
CA PHE A 26 -8.48 -7.25 9.85
C PHE A 26 -9.97 -6.86 9.86
N ALA A 27 -10.51 -6.49 11.02
CA ALA A 27 -11.90 -6.10 11.16
C ALA A 27 -12.24 -4.83 10.37
N ALA A 28 -11.35 -3.83 10.39
CA ALA A 28 -11.50 -2.59 9.63
C ALA A 28 -11.51 -2.84 8.11
N MET A 29 -10.61 -3.69 7.60
CA MET A 29 -10.58 -4.06 6.17
C MET A 29 -11.83 -4.80 5.75
N LEU A 30 -12.35 -5.72 6.58
CA LEU A 30 -13.60 -6.43 6.33
C LEU A 30 -14.78 -5.46 6.23
N ALA A 31 -14.96 -4.60 7.22
CA ALA A 31 -16.02 -3.62 7.26
C ALA A 31 -15.96 -2.65 6.08
N THR A 32 -14.76 -2.16 5.76
CA THR A 32 -14.53 -1.25 4.63
C THR A 32 -14.82 -1.92 3.30
N THR A 33 -14.43 -3.17 3.11
CA THR A 33 -14.71 -3.95 1.88
C THR A 33 -16.21 -4.05 1.64
N ILE A 34 -16.95 -4.47 2.67
CA ILE A 34 -18.43 -4.59 2.60
C ILE A 34 -19.05 -3.22 2.27
N TYR A 35 -18.63 -2.18 3.00
CA TYR A 35 -19.14 -0.82 2.80
C TYR A 35 -18.94 -0.34 1.37
N LEU A 36 -17.73 -0.48 0.82
CA LEU A 36 -17.38 -0.01 -0.53
C LEU A 36 -18.18 -0.74 -1.61
N TYR A 37 -18.30 -2.06 -1.53
CA TYR A 37 -19.12 -2.81 -2.50
C TYR A 37 -20.60 -2.47 -2.43
N LEU A 38 -21.15 -2.20 -1.25
CA LEU A 38 -22.53 -1.75 -1.11
C LEU A 38 -22.71 -0.28 -1.56
N ALA A 39 -21.70 0.56 -1.35
CA ALA A 39 -21.75 1.98 -1.69
C ALA A 39 -21.61 2.26 -3.20
N GLN A 40 -21.07 1.33 -4.00
CA GLN A 40 -20.82 1.55 -5.43
C GLN A 40 -22.08 2.00 -6.22
N ALA A 41 -23.25 1.52 -5.84
CA ALA A 41 -24.50 1.88 -6.50
C ALA A 41 -24.95 3.34 -6.19
N ARG A 42 -24.42 3.95 -5.13
CA ARG A 42 -24.78 5.31 -4.66
C ARG A 42 -23.90 6.40 -5.28
N VAL A 43 -22.87 6.02 -6.05
CA VAL A 43 -21.97 6.98 -6.70
C VAL A 43 -22.26 7.10 -8.19
N LEU A 44 -21.87 8.24 -8.76
CA LEU A 44 -22.01 8.47 -10.20
C LEU A 44 -21.31 7.36 -11.01
N PRO A 45 -21.88 6.92 -12.13
CA PRO A 45 -21.35 5.81 -12.93
C PRO A 45 -19.87 5.94 -13.28
N LYS A 46 -19.40 7.16 -13.56
CA LYS A 46 -17.99 7.45 -13.90
C LYS A 46 -17.00 7.15 -12.77
N TYR A 47 -17.45 7.08 -11.51
CA TYR A 47 -16.60 6.81 -10.33
C TYR A 47 -16.77 5.39 -9.78
N ARG A 48 -17.73 4.60 -10.28
CA ARG A 48 -17.98 3.24 -9.78
C ARG A 48 -16.77 2.35 -9.89
N GLN A 49 -16.00 2.49 -10.97
CA GLN A 49 -14.77 1.72 -11.15
C GLN A 49 -13.76 1.99 -10.02
N ALA A 50 -13.59 3.24 -9.60
CA ALA A 50 -12.71 3.58 -8.49
C ALA A 50 -13.17 2.91 -7.19
N ILE A 51 -14.46 2.99 -6.85
CA ILE A 51 -15.02 2.35 -5.64
C ILE A 51 -14.83 0.83 -5.66
N VAL A 52 -15.01 0.17 -6.82
CA VAL A 52 -14.79 -1.27 -6.95
C VAL A 52 -13.31 -1.61 -6.76
N ILE A 53 -12.40 -0.81 -7.30
CA ILE A 53 -10.95 -0.99 -7.09
C ILE A 53 -10.61 -0.82 -5.60
N SER A 54 -11.11 0.24 -4.93
CA SER A 54 -10.93 0.41 -3.48
C SER A 54 -11.40 -0.79 -2.68
N GLY A 55 -12.60 -1.32 -3.00
CA GLY A 55 -13.12 -2.53 -2.37
C GLY A 55 -12.24 -3.76 -2.62
N THR A 56 -11.65 -3.87 -3.81
CA THR A 56 -10.74 -4.96 -4.15
C THR A 56 -9.41 -4.83 -3.38
N VAL A 57 -8.86 -3.61 -3.25
CA VAL A 57 -7.68 -3.34 -2.43
C VAL A 57 -7.90 -3.76 -0.99
N THR A 58 -9.02 -3.33 -0.37
CA THR A 58 -9.31 -3.68 1.02
C THR A 58 -9.60 -5.18 1.21
N LEU A 59 -10.15 -5.86 0.20
CA LEU A 59 -10.35 -7.31 0.23
C LEU A 59 -9.03 -8.09 0.18
N ILE A 60 -8.09 -7.65 -0.65
CA ILE A 60 -6.74 -8.25 -0.72
C ILE A 60 -6.02 -8.01 0.62
N ALA A 61 -6.05 -6.78 1.12
CA ALA A 61 -5.45 -6.43 2.40
C ALA A 61 -6.07 -7.22 3.56
N LEU A 62 -7.41 -7.42 3.58
CA LEU A 62 -8.10 -8.26 4.55
C LEU A 62 -7.48 -9.67 4.64
N TYR A 63 -7.28 -10.33 3.48
CA TYR A 63 -6.68 -11.66 3.42
C TYR A 63 -5.25 -11.65 3.99
N HIS A 64 -4.43 -10.68 3.60
CA HIS A 64 -3.04 -10.62 4.06
C HIS A 64 -2.93 -10.22 5.54
N TYR A 65 -3.78 -9.33 6.05
CA TYR A 65 -3.85 -9.03 7.48
C TYR A 65 -4.21 -10.26 8.32
N TRP A 66 -5.12 -11.09 7.83
CA TRP A 66 -5.39 -12.37 8.47
C TRP A 66 -4.16 -13.28 8.45
N ARG A 67 -3.45 -13.41 7.33
CA ARG A 67 -2.22 -14.20 7.22
C ARG A 67 -1.10 -13.68 8.13
N ILE A 68 -0.93 -12.36 8.20
CA ILE A 68 0.05 -11.71 9.08
C ILE A 68 -0.31 -12.00 10.54
N TYR A 69 -1.58 -11.85 10.92
CA TYR A 69 -2.04 -12.12 12.27
C TYR A 69 -1.83 -13.58 12.69
N ASP A 70 -2.15 -14.52 11.82
CA ASP A 70 -1.96 -15.95 12.04
C ASP A 70 -0.47 -16.32 12.17
N SER A 71 0.37 -15.82 11.27
CA SER A 71 1.82 -15.99 11.33
C SER A 71 2.43 -15.38 12.59
N PHE A 72 1.98 -14.19 13.01
CA PHE A 72 2.43 -13.53 14.24
C PHE A 72 2.11 -14.37 15.47
N LYS A 73 0.90 -14.90 15.57
CA LYS A 73 0.49 -15.77 16.69
C LYS A 73 1.28 -17.07 16.74
N SER A 74 1.44 -17.74 15.58
CA SER A 74 2.21 -18.99 15.48
C SER A 74 3.66 -18.78 15.87
N ALA A 75 4.29 -17.72 15.37
CA ALA A 75 5.67 -17.39 15.67
C ALA A 75 5.89 -17.08 17.16
N HIS A 76 4.99 -16.28 17.78
CA HIS A 76 5.08 -15.99 19.22
C HIS A 76 4.92 -17.22 20.09
N ALA A 77 4.12 -18.20 19.67
CA ALA A 77 3.96 -19.48 20.37
C ALA A 77 5.15 -20.46 20.17
N GLY A 78 6.22 -20.04 19.51
CA GLY A 78 7.39 -20.87 19.21
C GLY A 78 7.19 -21.85 18.05
N GLY A 79 6.20 -21.59 17.18
CA GLY A 79 5.95 -22.34 15.95
C GLY A 79 6.87 -21.91 14.79
N GLU A 80 6.26 -21.52 13.66
CA GLU A 80 7.02 -21.07 12.49
C GLU A 80 7.57 -19.66 12.69
N VAL A 81 8.64 -19.32 11.95
CA VAL A 81 9.18 -17.96 11.91
C VAL A 81 8.14 -16.98 11.37
N PHE A 82 8.08 -15.77 11.92
CA PHE A 82 7.18 -14.73 11.44
C PHE A 82 7.44 -14.42 9.96
N ASN A 83 6.40 -14.54 9.14
CA ASN A 83 6.52 -14.40 7.69
C ASN A 83 6.25 -12.97 7.23
N GLU A 84 7.31 -12.22 7.00
CA GLU A 84 7.26 -10.83 6.54
C GLU A 84 6.89 -10.67 5.07
N ALA A 85 7.04 -11.72 4.26
CA ALA A 85 6.71 -11.68 2.85
C ALA A 85 5.24 -11.36 2.59
N TYR A 86 4.34 -11.65 3.54
CA TYR A 86 2.90 -11.33 3.37
C TYR A 86 2.63 -9.86 3.15
N ARG A 87 3.40 -8.95 3.76
CA ARG A 87 3.27 -7.50 3.54
C ARG A 87 3.66 -7.12 2.11
N TYR A 88 4.77 -7.68 1.62
CA TYR A 88 5.27 -7.39 0.28
C TYR A 88 4.38 -7.98 -0.81
N VAL A 89 3.82 -9.18 -0.60
CA VAL A 89 2.83 -9.77 -1.51
C VAL A 89 1.56 -8.92 -1.55
N ASP A 90 1.07 -8.46 -0.40
CA ASP A 90 -0.05 -7.52 -0.33
C ASP A 90 0.24 -6.26 -1.15
N TRP A 91 1.35 -5.60 -0.89
CA TRP A 91 1.71 -4.35 -1.57
C TRP A 91 1.94 -4.53 -3.07
N LEU A 92 2.49 -5.67 -3.49
CA LEU A 92 2.67 -5.96 -4.92
C LEU A 92 1.34 -6.02 -5.68
N LEU A 93 0.27 -6.41 -5.00
CA LEU A 93 -1.09 -6.46 -5.56
C LEU A 93 -1.84 -5.13 -5.34
N THR A 94 -1.76 -4.56 -4.12
CA THR A 94 -2.60 -3.43 -3.73
C THR A 94 -2.07 -2.08 -4.20
N VAL A 95 -0.74 -1.86 -4.22
CA VAL A 95 -0.17 -0.57 -4.63
C VAL A 95 -0.44 -0.24 -6.10
N PRO A 96 -0.28 -1.17 -7.07
CA PRO A 96 -0.71 -0.93 -8.44
C PRO A 96 -2.20 -0.59 -8.56
N LEU A 97 -3.06 -1.27 -7.79
CA LEU A 97 -4.50 -0.99 -7.78
C LEU A 97 -4.83 0.39 -7.21
N LEU A 98 -4.15 0.84 -6.14
CA LEU A 98 -4.29 2.19 -5.60
C LEU A 98 -3.93 3.28 -6.62
N LEU A 99 -2.91 3.05 -7.44
CA LEU A 99 -2.55 3.96 -8.52
C LEU A 99 -3.59 3.95 -9.63
N MET A 100 -4.13 2.78 -9.99
CA MET A 100 -5.22 2.66 -10.96
C MET A 100 -6.50 3.33 -10.45
N GLU A 101 -6.82 3.23 -9.16
CA GLU A 101 -7.92 3.94 -8.52
C GLU A 101 -7.74 5.46 -8.62
N THR A 102 -6.56 5.98 -8.30
CA THR A 102 -6.24 7.40 -8.44
C THR A 102 -6.46 7.90 -9.87
N ILE A 103 -6.04 7.12 -10.87
CA ILE A 103 -6.26 7.42 -12.29
C ILE A 103 -7.76 7.37 -12.64
N ALA A 104 -8.51 6.42 -12.07
CA ALA A 104 -9.95 6.28 -12.34
C ALA A 104 -10.77 7.45 -11.76
N VAL A 105 -10.42 7.95 -10.57
CA VAL A 105 -11.06 9.12 -9.94
C VAL A 105 -10.91 10.37 -10.80
N LEU A 106 -9.80 10.53 -11.52
CA LEU A 106 -9.53 11.69 -12.36
C LEU A 106 -10.38 11.72 -13.65
N ALA A 107 -11.07 10.61 -13.99
CA ALA A 107 -11.93 10.48 -15.16
C ALA A 107 -11.27 10.97 -16.48
N LEU A 108 -9.97 10.68 -16.66
CA LEU A 108 -9.17 11.12 -17.79
C LEU A 108 -9.61 10.49 -19.12
N PRO A 109 -9.29 11.13 -20.27
CA PRO A 109 -9.43 10.49 -21.58
C PRO A 109 -8.73 9.12 -21.63
N ALA A 110 -9.30 8.17 -22.36
CA ALA A 110 -8.85 6.78 -22.39
C ALA A 110 -7.36 6.61 -22.75
N ALA A 111 -6.85 7.42 -23.69
CA ALA A 111 -5.44 7.40 -24.08
C ALA A 111 -4.50 7.78 -22.92
N ASN A 112 -4.82 8.86 -22.19
CA ASN A 112 -4.04 9.33 -21.04
C ASN A 112 -4.08 8.30 -19.90
N ARG A 113 -5.27 7.74 -19.62
CA ARG A 113 -5.45 6.71 -18.62
C ARG A 113 -4.60 5.46 -18.94
N LYS A 114 -4.64 4.98 -20.19
CA LYS A 114 -3.82 3.84 -20.64
C LYS A 114 -2.33 4.10 -20.49
N SER A 115 -1.86 5.29 -20.89
CA SER A 115 -0.45 5.69 -20.78
C SER A 115 0.01 5.75 -19.32
N LEU A 116 -0.77 6.37 -18.43
CA LEU A 116 -0.44 6.45 -17.00
C LEU A 116 -0.41 5.07 -16.36
N THR A 117 -1.41 4.22 -16.61
CA THR A 117 -1.46 2.85 -16.09
C THR A 117 -0.24 2.04 -16.56
N ALA A 118 0.12 2.11 -17.85
CA ALA A 118 1.25 1.39 -18.42
C ALA A 118 2.61 1.82 -17.82
N ARG A 119 2.71 3.01 -17.26
CA ARG A 119 3.94 3.53 -16.62
C ARG A 119 3.93 3.30 -15.09
N LEU A 120 2.83 3.58 -14.43
CA LEU A 120 2.74 3.57 -12.97
C LEU A 120 2.64 2.14 -12.40
N VAL A 121 1.92 1.23 -13.07
CA VAL A 121 1.79 -0.15 -12.61
C VAL A 121 3.15 -0.89 -12.59
N PRO A 122 3.96 -0.89 -13.67
CA PRO A 122 5.29 -1.48 -13.61
C PRO A 122 6.23 -0.78 -12.64
N ALA A 123 6.15 0.55 -12.52
CA ALA A 123 6.98 1.30 -11.57
C ALA A 123 6.67 0.91 -10.11
N SER A 124 5.38 0.76 -9.76
CA SER A 124 5.00 0.32 -8.42
C SER A 124 5.40 -1.13 -8.14
N ALA A 125 5.25 -2.02 -9.10
CA ALA A 125 5.73 -3.39 -8.97
C ALA A 125 7.26 -3.44 -8.78
N ALA A 126 8.01 -2.68 -9.57
CA ALA A 126 9.47 -2.59 -9.44
C ALA A 126 9.88 -2.04 -8.06
N MET A 127 9.19 -1.01 -7.56
CA MET A 127 9.42 -0.46 -6.22
C MET A 127 9.31 -1.55 -5.14
N ILE A 128 8.25 -2.33 -5.14
CA ILE A 128 8.00 -3.38 -4.15
C ILE A 128 9.01 -4.53 -4.30
N ILE A 129 9.25 -5.02 -5.52
CA ILE A 129 10.19 -6.11 -5.79
C ILE A 129 11.62 -5.73 -5.36
N LEU A 130 12.06 -4.51 -5.66
CA LEU A 130 13.39 -4.02 -5.29
C LEU A 130 13.51 -3.76 -3.78
N GLY A 131 12.43 -3.44 -3.08
CA GLY A 131 12.46 -3.24 -1.64
C GLY A 131 12.63 -4.54 -0.84
N TYR A 132 12.06 -5.63 -1.32
CA TYR A 132 11.99 -6.90 -0.58
C TYR A 132 13.34 -7.51 -0.16
N PRO A 133 14.38 -7.59 -1.01
CA PRO A 133 15.66 -8.16 -0.60
C PRO A 133 16.35 -7.42 0.55
N GLY A 134 16.18 -6.10 0.64
CA GLY A 134 16.70 -5.34 1.77
C GLY A 134 15.85 -5.52 3.04
N GLU A 135 14.53 -5.66 2.92
CA GLU A 135 13.65 -5.92 4.08
C GLU A 135 14.02 -7.22 4.78
N VAL A 136 14.30 -8.28 4.03
CA VAL A 136 14.66 -9.59 4.60
C VAL A 136 16.16 -9.72 4.95
N SER A 137 16.93 -8.64 4.89
CA SER A 137 18.35 -8.63 5.24
C SER A 137 18.59 -8.04 6.62
N ALA A 138 19.45 -8.67 7.42
CA ALA A 138 19.95 -8.08 8.66
C ALA A 138 21.13 -7.11 8.41
N ASP A 139 21.72 -7.11 7.21
CA ASP A 139 22.86 -6.26 6.86
C ASP A 139 22.39 -4.86 6.43
N MET A 140 22.83 -3.84 7.15
CA MET A 140 22.48 -2.45 6.90
C MET A 140 22.92 -1.95 5.51
N ALA A 141 24.07 -2.42 5.00
CA ALA A 141 24.55 -2.03 3.67
C ALA A 141 23.61 -2.60 2.59
N THR A 142 23.20 -3.84 2.72
CA THR A 142 22.20 -4.49 1.85
C THR A 142 20.86 -3.77 1.91
N LYS A 143 20.37 -3.43 3.11
CA LYS A 143 19.15 -2.60 3.27
C LYS A 143 19.29 -1.27 2.54
N ALA A 144 20.38 -0.55 2.74
CA ALA A 144 20.60 0.76 2.12
C ALA A 144 20.64 0.69 0.59
N ILE A 145 21.31 -0.33 0.03
CA ILE A 145 21.42 -0.52 -1.43
C ILE A 145 20.03 -0.79 -2.03
N TRP A 146 19.32 -1.79 -1.52
CA TRP A 146 18.01 -2.16 -2.06
C TRP A 146 16.94 -1.11 -1.79
N GLY A 147 16.99 -0.46 -0.64
CA GLY A 147 16.12 0.70 -0.33
C GLY A 147 16.39 1.88 -1.27
N GLY A 148 17.66 2.15 -1.59
CA GLY A 148 18.05 3.14 -2.59
C GLY A 148 17.49 2.80 -3.98
N LEU A 149 17.66 1.56 -4.44
CA LEU A 149 17.15 1.09 -5.72
C LEU A 149 15.61 1.16 -5.78
N SER A 150 14.92 0.76 -4.72
CA SER A 150 13.46 0.85 -4.58
C SER A 150 12.96 2.31 -4.57
N SER A 151 13.76 3.24 -4.07
CA SER A 151 13.42 4.67 -4.03
C SER A 151 13.37 5.32 -5.42
N ILE A 152 14.07 4.79 -6.42
CA ILE A 152 14.05 5.33 -7.78
C ILE A 152 12.65 5.26 -8.40
N PRO A 153 12.01 4.08 -8.53
CA PRO A 153 10.64 4.00 -9.02
C PRO A 153 9.64 4.71 -8.10
N PHE A 154 9.86 4.77 -6.79
CA PHE A 154 9.03 5.54 -5.86
C PHE A 154 9.04 7.04 -6.21
N LEU A 155 10.21 7.64 -6.37
CA LEU A 155 10.35 9.05 -6.76
C LEU A 155 9.74 9.32 -8.14
N TYR A 156 9.85 8.37 -9.07
CA TYR A 156 9.18 8.47 -10.37
C TYR A 156 7.65 8.49 -10.22
N ILE A 157 7.08 7.62 -9.39
CA ILE A 157 5.63 7.64 -9.10
C ILE A 157 5.22 8.99 -8.51
N LEU A 158 5.95 9.51 -7.53
CA LEU A 158 5.69 10.82 -6.95
C LEU A 158 5.77 11.93 -8.00
N TYR A 159 6.78 11.91 -8.86
CA TYR A 159 6.90 12.88 -9.96
C TYR A 159 5.66 12.86 -10.86
N VAL A 160 5.22 11.69 -11.30
CA VAL A 160 4.01 11.58 -12.13
C VAL A 160 2.78 12.09 -11.40
N LEU A 161 2.58 11.70 -10.14
CA LEU A 161 1.41 12.10 -9.35
C LEU A 161 1.40 13.61 -9.03
N PHE A 162 2.55 14.22 -8.77
CA PHE A 162 2.61 15.62 -8.32
C PHE A 162 2.88 16.61 -9.45
N VAL A 163 3.56 16.21 -10.49
CA VAL A 163 3.92 17.10 -11.60
C VAL A 163 3.02 16.87 -12.82
N GLU A 164 2.99 15.65 -13.36
CA GLU A 164 2.21 15.39 -14.58
C GLU A 164 0.71 15.51 -14.35
N LEU A 165 0.18 14.94 -13.26
CA LEU A 165 -1.25 15.04 -12.98
C LEU A 165 -1.70 16.43 -12.52
N THR A 166 -0.80 17.31 -12.06
CA THR A 166 -1.17 18.69 -11.73
C THR A 166 -1.67 19.43 -12.97
N LYS A 167 -1.03 19.24 -14.11
CA LYS A 167 -1.46 19.84 -15.39
C LYS A 167 -2.87 19.41 -15.78
N THR A 168 -3.25 18.18 -15.43
CA THR A 168 -4.59 17.66 -15.72
C THR A 168 -5.65 18.22 -14.77
N LEU A 169 -5.26 18.59 -13.53
CA LEU A 169 -6.18 19.18 -12.56
C LEU A 169 -6.64 20.60 -12.93
N GLU A 170 -5.85 21.32 -13.73
CA GLU A 170 -6.21 22.65 -14.19
C GLU A 170 -7.49 22.64 -15.05
N SER A 171 -7.80 21.52 -15.70
CA SER A 171 -9.00 21.32 -16.50
C SER A 171 -10.19 20.72 -15.74
N GLN A 172 -10.04 20.41 -14.45
CA GLN A 172 -11.08 19.83 -13.62
C GLN A 172 -11.87 20.89 -12.84
N PRO A 173 -13.13 20.59 -12.44
CA PRO A 173 -13.86 21.45 -11.50
C PRO A 173 -13.05 21.73 -10.24
N SER A 174 -13.16 22.95 -9.71
CA SER A 174 -12.36 23.41 -8.56
C SER A 174 -12.47 22.51 -7.32
N GLU A 175 -13.65 21.94 -7.07
CA GLU A 175 -13.88 21.02 -5.95
C GLU A 175 -13.12 19.69 -6.13
N VAL A 176 -13.12 19.14 -7.36
CA VAL A 176 -12.36 17.92 -7.70
C VAL A 176 -10.87 18.19 -7.56
N ALA A 177 -10.39 19.31 -8.12
CA ALA A 177 -8.99 19.70 -8.02
C ALA A 177 -8.54 19.88 -6.55
N ALA A 178 -9.35 20.53 -5.72
CA ALA A 178 -9.08 20.71 -4.29
C ALA A 178 -9.02 19.35 -3.53
N THR A 179 -9.97 18.46 -3.82
CA THR A 179 -10.01 17.12 -3.21
C THR A 179 -8.78 16.31 -3.59
N VAL A 180 -8.40 16.27 -4.87
CA VAL A 180 -7.20 15.53 -5.33
C VAL A 180 -5.92 16.10 -4.73
N LYS A 181 -5.81 17.44 -4.59
CA LYS A 181 -4.65 18.05 -3.90
C LYS A 181 -4.54 17.59 -2.44
N ARG A 182 -5.65 17.51 -1.71
CA ARG A 182 -5.67 17.01 -0.32
C ARG A 182 -5.29 15.53 -0.25
N LEU A 183 -5.84 14.70 -1.14
CA LEU A 183 -5.50 13.27 -1.22
C LEU A 183 -4.01 13.04 -1.51
N ARG A 184 -3.38 13.85 -2.36
CA ARG A 184 -1.94 13.79 -2.62
C ARG A 184 -1.11 14.12 -1.38
N LEU A 185 -1.48 15.14 -0.61
CA LEU A 185 -0.80 15.47 0.64
C LEU A 185 -0.92 14.32 1.64
N LEU A 186 -2.11 13.71 1.75
CA LEU A 186 -2.32 12.53 2.58
C LEU A 186 -1.45 11.34 2.10
N LEU A 187 -1.35 11.14 0.79
CA LEU A 187 -0.51 10.10 0.22
C LEU A 187 0.96 10.29 0.58
N ILE A 188 1.52 11.51 0.44
CA ILE A 188 2.89 11.80 0.88
C ILE A 188 3.05 11.55 2.38
N ALA A 189 2.11 12.03 3.20
CA ALA A 189 2.17 11.89 4.65
C ALA A 189 2.16 10.42 5.10
N THR A 190 1.41 9.56 4.38
CA THR A 190 1.32 8.13 4.71
C THR A 190 2.44 7.30 4.05
N TRP A 191 2.69 7.49 2.77
CA TRP A 191 3.70 6.71 2.03
C TRP A 191 5.13 7.15 2.33
N GLY A 192 5.33 8.43 2.66
CA GLY A 192 6.65 8.96 3.03
C GLY A 192 7.21 8.39 4.34
N VAL A 193 6.37 7.76 5.17
CA VAL A 193 6.82 7.07 6.39
C VAL A 193 7.58 5.78 6.06
N TYR A 194 7.23 5.09 4.96
CA TYR A 194 7.83 3.78 4.63
C TYR A 194 9.34 3.82 4.37
N PRO A 195 9.91 4.77 3.57
CA PRO A 195 11.36 4.87 3.42
C PRO A 195 12.09 5.14 4.75
N ILE A 196 11.43 5.83 5.68
CA ILE A 196 11.99 6.11 7.01
C ILE A 196 11.97 4.84 7.85
N SER A 197 10.81 4.16 7.96
CA SER A 197 10.66 2.94 8.76
C SER A 197 11.50 1.78 8.22
N TYR A 198 11.74 1.75 6.91
CA TYR A 198 12.60 0.74 6.26
C TYR A 198 14.06 0.77 6.73
N LEU A 199 14.57 1.94 7.12
CA LEU A 199 15.94 2.13 7.62
C LEU A 199 16.04 2.04 9.15
N LEU A 200 14.91 1.91 9.86
CA LEU A 200 14.94 1.69 11.30
C LEU A 200 15.37 0.24 11.60
N PRO A 201 16.15 0.04 12.69
CA PRO A 201 16.58 -1.28 13.13
C PRO A 201 15.40 -2.13 13.63
#